data_54d74632d18abf1eda28e18da83e4ee6
#
_entry.id   54d74632d18abf1eda28e18da83e4ee6
#
_cell.length_a   1.000
_cell.length_b   1.000
_cell.length_c   1.000
_cell.angle_alpha   90.00
_cell.angle_beta   90.00
_cell.angle_gamma   90.00
#
_symmetry.space_group_name_H-M   'P 1'
#
loop_
_entity.id
_entity.type
_entity.pdbx_description
1 polymer ?
#
loop_
_entity_poly.entity_id
_entity_poly.type
_entity_poly.pdbx_seq_one_letter_code
_entity_poly.pdbx_strand_id
1 'polypeptide(L)'
;GIGPYVPHKETPFAKMKQGTVRQTLVMISLLRLMFPKALIPSTTSLGTIAADGRERGFMHGANVVMPNLSPVSVRKKYELYDNKICTGEESAQCRGCLDRRAEAFGFQIVVDRGDY
;
A
#
# COMPACT_ATOMS: atom_id res chain seq x y z
N GLY A 1 -7.70 5.82 -4.87
CA GLY A 1 -6.60 5.55 -3.93
C GLY A 1 -5.59 6.67 -3.92
N ILE A 2 -4.89 6.83 -2.83
CA ILE A 2 -3.80 7.80 -2.69
C ILE A 2 -2.56 7.08 -2.16
N GLY A 3 -1.40 7.39 -2.73
CA GLY A 3 -0.12 6.85 -2.30
C GLY A 3 1.01 7.79 -2.70
N PRO A 4 2.22 7.61 -2.14
CA PRO A 4 3.36 8.40 -2.54
C PRO A 4 3.78 8.06 -3.97
N TYR A 5 4.20 9.06 -4.70
CA TYR A 5 4.87 8.84 -5.97
C TYR A 5 6.24 8.16 -5.73
N VAL A 6 6.50 7.09 -6.44
CA VAL A 6 7.81 6.41 -6.48
C VAL A 6 8.27 6.37 -7.92
N PRO A 7 9.46 6.91 -8.25
CA PRO A 7 9.95 6.94 -9.62
C PRO A 7 10.24 5.54 -10.16
N HIS A 8 10.24 5.41 -11.48
CA HIS A 8 10.74 4.24 -12.21
C HIS A 8 11.79 4.70 -13.22
N LYS A 9 12.94 4.03 -13.21
CA LYS A 9 14.12 4.40 -14.02
C LYS A 9 13.85 4.45 -15.53
N GLU A 10 12.91 3.66 -16.03
CA GLU A 10 12.58 3.55 -17.46
C GLU A 10 11.42 4.46 -17.88
N THR A 11 11.06 5.46 -17.07
CA THR A 11 9.98 6.40 -17.40
C THR A 11 10.49 7.81 -17.57
N PRO A 12 9.76 8.68 -18.29
CA PRO A 12 10.11 10.11 -18.38
C PRO A 12 10.20 10.82 -17.01
N PHE A 13 9.58 10.25 -16.00
CA PHE A 13 9.52 10.78 -14.65
C PHE A 13 10.63 10.25 -13.71
N ALA A 14 11.59 9.48 -14.23
CA ALA A 14 12.69 8.87 -13.44
C ALA A 14 13.46 9.86 -12.55
N LYS A 15 13.56 11.11 -13.00
CA LYS A 15 14.27 12.19 -12.27
C LYS A 15 13.37 13.01 -11.34
N MET A 16 12.07 12.70 -11.28
CA MET A 16 11.15 13.42 -10.39
C MET A 16 11.41 13.03 -8.94
N LYS A 17 11.24 14.00 -8.05
CA LYS A 17 11.41 13.77 -6.62
C LYS A 17 10.35 12.82 -6.11
N GLN A 18 10.78 11.78 -5.39
CA GLN A 18 9.90 10.84 -4.71
C GLN A 18 8.97 11.55 -3.71
N GLY A 19 7.73 11.09 -3.63
CA GLY A 19 6.78 11.52 -2.61
C GLY A 19 7.20 11.08 -1.21
N THR A 20 6.63 11.70 -0.19
CA THR A 20 7.00 11.42 1.20
C THR A 20 5.90 10.66 1.96
N VAL A 21 6.31 9.86 2.94
CA VAL A 21 5.41 9.20 3.89
C VAL A 21 4.49 10.23 4.56
N ARG A 22 5.08 11.32 5.09
CA ARG A 22 4.34 12.36 5.82
C ARG A 22 3.22 12.97 4.97
N GLN A 23 3.50 13.37 3.74
CA GLN A 23 2.48 13.94 2.85
C GLN A 23 1.32 12.95 2.62
N THR A 24 1.65 11.69 2.36
CA THR A 24 0.65 10.65 2.14
C THR A 24 -0.22 10.42 3.38
N LEU A 25 0.39 10.34 4.57
CA LEU A 25 -0.35 10.12 5.81
C LEU A 25 -1.28 11.30 6.15
N VAL A 26 -0.81 12.54 5.96
CA VAL A 26 -1.64 13.74 6.12
C VAL A 26 -2.84 13.69 5.18
N MET A 27 -2.62 13.35 3.91
CA MET A 27 -3.72 13.26 2.93
C MET A 27 -4.70 12.13 3.26
N ILE A 28 -4.24 10.97 3.74
CA ILE A 28 -5.10 9.89 4.21
C ILE A 28 -5.97 10.38 5.37
N SER A 29 -5.37 11.06 6.35
CA SER A 29 -6.11 11.60 7.50
C SER A 29 -7.17 12.64 7.08
N LEU A 30 -6.81 13.55 6.19
CA LEU A 30 -7.77 14.54 5.66
C LEU A 30 -8.92 13.86 4.91
N LEU A 31 -8.61 12.89 4.05
CA LEU A 31 -9.64 12.14 3.33
C LEU A 31 -10.56 11.38 4.29
N ARG A 32 -10.03 10.80 5.36
CA ARG A 32 -10.84 10.11 6.36
C ARG A 32 -11.76 11.06 7.11
N LEU A 33 -11.31 12.26 7.44
CA LEU A 33 -12.16 13.28 8.07
C LEU A 33 -13.26 13.78 7.12
N MET A 34 -12.92 13.97 5.85
CA MET A 34 -13.89 14.43 4.84
C MET A 34 -14.89 13.33 4.44
N PHE A 35 -14.44 12.07 4.41
CA PHE A 35 -15.20 10.92 3.94
C PHE A 35 -15.12 9.76 4.95
N PRO A 36 -15.87 9.84 6.08
CA PRO A 36 -15.74 8.90 7.18
C PRO A 36 -15.98 7.42 6.81
N LYS A 37 -16.78 7.16 5.77
CA LYS A 37 -17.11 5.80 5.32
C LYS A 37 -16.30 5.32 4.11
N ALA A 38 -15.48 6.18 3.51
CA ALA A 38 -14.76 5.84 2.29
C ALA A 38 -13.78 4.68 2.49
N LEU A 39 -13.63 3.86 1.46
CA LEU A 39 -12.62 2.82 1.36
C LEU A 39 -11.29 3.45 0.91
N ILE A 40 -10.37 3.61 1.85
CA ILE A 40 -9.07 4.27 1.63
C ILE A 40 -7.97 3.22 1.75
N PRO A 41 -7.28 2.88 0.64
CA PRO A 41 -6.22 1.88 0.68
C PRO A 41 -4.93 2.41 1.31
N SER A 42 -4.30 1.57 2.15
CA SER A 42 -2.89 1.69 2.49
C SER A 42 -2.06 1.02 1.41
N THR A 43 -1.42 1.82 0.56
CA THR A 43 -0.82 1.34 -0.71
C THR A 43 0.51 0.62 -0.52
N THR A 44 0.85 -0.25 -1.47
CA THR A 44 2.15 -0.92 -1.52
C THR A 44 3.30 0.08 -1.66
N SER A 45 3.11 1.18 -2.40
CA SER A 45 4.12 2.22 -2.55
C SER A 45 4.48 2.90 -1.22
N LEU A 46 3.52 3.06 -0.31
CA LEU A 46 3.79 3.56 1.04
C LEU A 46 4.69 2.60 1.83
N GLY A 47 4.42 1.28 1.72
CA GLY A 47 5.28 0.25 2.30
C GLY A 47 6.65 0.11 1.60
N THR A 48 6.78 0.54 0.35
CA THR A 48 8.06 0.53 -0.38
C THR A 48 8.99 1.63 0.12
N ILE A 49 8.47 2.83 0.40
CA ILE A 49 9.30 3.95 0.87
C ILE A 49 9.54 3.94 2.39
N ALA A 50 8.75 3.19 3.15
CA ALA A 50 8.95 2.99 4.58
C ALA A 50 8.46 1.58 4.98
N ALA A 51 9.28 0.84 5.71
CA ALA A 51 9.00 -0.54 6.10
C ALA A 51 7.69 -0.70 6.89
N ASP A 52 7.35 0.28 7.72
CA ASP A 52 6.11 0.39 8.51
C ASP A 52 5.04 1.28 7.84
N GLY A 53 5.25 1.66 6.59
CA GLY A 53 4.43 2.66 5.91
C GLY A 53 2.96 2.25 5.82
N ARG A 54 2.67 0.97 5.54
CA ARG A 54 1.28 0.49 5.45
C ARG A 54 0.57 0.54 6.80
N GLU A 55 1.23 0.12 7.86
CA GLU A 55 0.70 0.12 9.22
C GLU A 55 0.40 1.54 9.68
N ARG A 56 1.31 2.46 9.41
CA ARG A 56 1.09 3.89 9.65
C ARG A 56 -0.09 4.41 8.84
N GLY A 57 -0.29 3.92 7.60
CA GLY A 57 -1.47 4.25 6.80
C GLY A 57 -2.78 3.89 7.52
N PHE A 58 -2.86 2.71 8.15
CA PHE A 58 -4.03 2.30 8.94
C PHE A 58 -4.25 3.21 10.15
N MET A 59 -3.20 3.53 10.88
CA MET A 59 -3.29 4.44 12.03
C MET A 59 -3.73 5.86 11.65
N HIS A 60 -3.60 6.24 10.38
CA HIS A 60 -4.01 7.54 9.85
C HIS A 60 -5.37 7.50 9.12
N GLY A 61 -6.06 6.35 9.15
CA GLY A 61 -7.43 6.23 8.65
C GLY A 61 -7.60 5.46 7.34
N ALA A 62 -6.54 4.84 6.78
CA ALA A 62 -6.70 3.84 5.76
C ALA A 62 -7.41 2.60 6.33
N ASN A 63 -8.22 1.92 5.52
CA ASN A 63 -9.00 0.75 5.95
C ASN A 63 -9.07 -0.35 4.89
N VAL A 64 -8.26 -0.26 3.85
CA VAL A 64 -8.18 -1.28 2.80
C VAL A 64 -6.73 -1.70 2.59
N VAL A 65 -6.51 -2.98 2.42
CA VAL A 65 -5.23 -3.56 2.04
C VAL A 65 -5.41 -4.46 0.81
N MET A 66 -4.44 -4.39 -0.09
CA MET A 66 -4.46 -5.16 -1.33
C MET A 66 -3.25 -6.09 -1.36
N PRO A 67 -3.44 -7.41 -1.16
CA PRO A 67 -2.39 -8.39 -1.39
C PRO A 67 -2.04 -8.48 -2.88
N ASN A 68 -0.81 -8.84 -3.21
CA ASN A 68 -0.42 -9.10 -4.59
C ASN A 68 -0.85 -10.52 -4.98
N LEU A 69 -1.90 -10.63 -5.76
CA LEU A 69 -2.46 -11.91 -6.23
C LEU A 69 -1.94 -12.32 -7.61
N SER A 70 -1.10 -11.53 -8.25
CA SER A 70 -0.50 -11.89 -9.54
C SER A 70 0.39 -13.11 -9.40
N PRO A 71 0.40 -14.05 -10.37
CA PRO A 71 1.34 -15.18 -10.38
C PRO A 71 2.79 -14.69 -10.34
N VAL A 72 3.65 -15.35 -9.56
CA VAL A 72 5.06 -14.94 -9.36
C VAL A 72 5.81 -14.82 -10.68
N SER A 73 5.55 -15.72 -11.63
CA SER A 73 6.20 -15.75 -12.96
C SER A 73 6.01 -14.48 -13.79
N VAL A 74 4.94 -13.71 -13.53
CA VAL A 74 4.63 -12.49 -14.30
C VAL A 74 4.82 -11.21 -13.53
N ARG A 75 5.10 -11.28 -12.21
CA ARG A 75 5.19 -10.09 -11.34
C ARG A 75 6.22 -9.07 -11.78
N LYS A 76 7.37 -9.52 -12.29
CA LYS A 76 8.42 -8.65 -12.83
C LYS A 76 7.94 -7.77 -13.99
N LYS A 77 6.92 -8.20 -14.72
CA LYS A 77 6.31 -7.41 -15.80
C LYS A 77 5.42 -6.27 -15.30
N TYR A 78 5.12 -6.25 -14.02
CA TYR A 78 4.24 -5.28 -13.35
C TYR A 78 4.99 -4.47 -12.28
N GLU A 79 6.28 -4.28 -12.45
CA GLU A 79 7.07 -3.35 -11.65
C GLU A 79 6.80 -1.93 -12.14
N LEU A 80 5.75 -1.31 -11.58
CA LEU A 80 5.31 0.03 -11.97
C LEU A 80 6.23 1.14 -11.44
N TYR A 81 7.11 0.81 -10.50
CA TYR A 81 8.10 1.70 -9.89
C TYR A 81 9.26 0.90 -9.29
N ASP A 82 10.40 1.53 -9.12
CA ASP A 82 11.62 0.88 -8.62
C ASP A 82 11.44 0.37 -7.17
N ASN A 83 12.09 -0.75 -6.85
CA ASN A 83 12.12 -1.37 -5.52
C ASN A 83 10.73 -1.76 -4.97
N LYS A 84 9.76 -2.04 -5.82
CA LYS A 84 8.44 -2.50 -5.40
C LYS A 84 8.55 -3.74 -4.49
N ILE A 85 7.94 -3.68 -3.32
CA ILE A 85 7.90 -4.81 -2.38
C ILE A 85 6.87 -5.88 -2.80
N CYS A 86 6.91 -7.07 -2.19
CA CYS A 86 6.00 -8.20 -2.43
C CYS A 86 6.08 -8.73 -3.88
N THR A 87 7.30 -8.87 -4.42
CA THR A 87 7.54 -9.35 -5.78
C THR A 87 7.87 -10.83 -5.86
N GLY A 88 8.39 -11.45 -4.79
CA GLY A 88 8.89 -12.83 -4.77
C GLY A 88 8.03 -13.87 -4.04
N GLU A 89 7.01 -13.43 -3.29
CA GLU A 89 6.21 -14.33 -2.45
C GLU A 89 4.96 -14.82 -3.17
N GLU A 90 4.54 -16.06 -2.90
CA GLU A 90 3.25 -16.57 -3.34
C GLU A 90 2.07 -15.77 -2.75
N SER A 91 0.93 -15.79 -3.42
CA SER A 91 -0.25 -14.98 -3.02
C SER A 91 -0.73 -15.32 -1.60
N ALA A 92 -0.72 -16.59 -1.23
CA ALA A 92 -1.10 -17.03 0.11
C ALA A 92 -0.13 -16.53 1.18
N GLN A 93 1.18 -16.53 0.90
CA GLN A 93 2.21 -16.00 1.80
C GLN A 93 2.08 -14.49 1.96
N CYS A 94 1.78 -13.78 0.88
CA CYS A 94 1.55 -12.33 0.91
C CYS A 94 0.36 -11.98 1.81
N ARG A 95 -0.74 -12.74 1.73
CA ARG A 95 -1.91 -12.58 2.61
C ARG A 95 -1.53 -12.82 4.07
N GLY A 96 -0.92 -13.95 4.42
CA GLY A 96 -0.53 -14.26 5.80
C GLY A 96 0.50 -13.28 6.37
N CYS A 97 1.35 -12.69 5.54
CA CYS A 97 2.25 -11.61 5.94
C CYS A 97 1.45 -10.34 6.33
N LEU A 98 0.46 -9.98 5.52
CA LEU A 98 -0.40 -8.82 5.81
C LEU A 98 -1.23 -9.01 7.07
N ASP A 99 -1.79 -10.21 7.30
CA ASP A 99 -2.56 -10.53 8.50
C ASP A 99 -1.68 -10.33 9.76
N ARG A 100 -0.51 -10.95 9.83
CA ARG A 100 0.42 -10.80 10.97
C ARG A 100 0.85 -9.35 11.20
N ARG A 101 1.07 -8.59 10.12
CA ARG A 101 1.46 -7.18 10.21
C ARG A 101 0.32 -6.32 10.74
N ALA A 102 -0.91 -6.55 10.29
CA ALA A 102 -2.09 -5.86 10.78
C ALA A 102 -2.32 -6.13 12.27
N GLU A 103 -2.27 -7.40 12.68
CA GLU A 103 -2.41 -7.83 14.07
C GLU A 103 -1.38 -7.19 15.00
N ALA A 104 -0.14 -7.06 14.58
CA ALA A 104 0.93 -6.42 15.35
C ALA A 104 0.63 -4.94 15.68
N PHE A 105 -0.23 -4.29 14.91
CA PHE A 105 -0.68 -2.91 15.11
C PHE A 105 -2.12 -2.80 15.64
N GLY A 106 -2.72 -3.92 16.06
CA GLY A 106 -4.06 -3.97 16.65
C GLY A 106 -5.21 -3.94 15.64
N PHE A 107 -4.94 -4.28 14.37
CA PHE A 107 -5.96 -4.38 13.33
C PHE A 107 -6.21 -5.83 12.93
N GLN A 108 -7.42 -6.13 12.50
CA GLN A 108 -7.81 -7.40 11.93
C GLN A 108 -8.20 -7.21 10.45
N ILE A 109 -7.67 -8.07 9.56
CA ILE A 109 -8.05 -8.07 8.16
C ILE A 109 -9.28 -8.96 8.00
N VAL A 110 -10.36 -8.39 7.49
CA VAL A 110 -11.56 -9.11 7.07
C VAL A 110 -11.65 -9.15 5.55
N VAL A 111 -12.20 -10.23 5.01
CA VAL A 111 -12.49 -10.33 3.58
C VAL A 111 -13.93 -9.91 3.38
N ASP A 112 -14.11 -8.77 2.76
CA ASP A 112 -15.43 -8.22 2.48
C ASP A 112 -15.50 -7.78 1.02
N ARG A 113 -16.70 -7.67 0.47
CA ARG A 113 -16.97 -7.13 -0.85
C ARG A 113 -16.56 -5.66 -0.98
N GLY A 114 -16.54 -4.94 0.16
CA GLY A 114 -16.16 -3.54 0.21
C GLY A 114 -17.23 -2.60 -0.31
N ASP A 115 -18.47 -2.97 -0.21
CA ASP A 115 -19.60 -2.08 -0.46
C ASP A 115 -19.72 -1.06 0.68
N TYR A 116 -20.17 0.12 0.36
CA TYR A 116 -20.24 1.21 1.29
C TYR A 116 -21.51 2.03 1.15
#